data_1d7e4862cba4ed5f42cfed1d1f493450
#
_entry.id   1d7e4862cba4ed5f42cfed1d1f493450
#
_cell.length_a   1.000
_cell.length_b   1.000
_cell.length_c   1.000
_cell.angle_alpha   90.00
_cell.angle_beta   90.00
_cell.angle_gamma   90.00
#
_symmetry.space_group_name_H-M   'P 1'
#
loop_
_entity.id
_entity.type
_entity.pdbx_description
1 polymer ?
#
loop_
_entity_poly.entity_id
_entity_poly.type
_entity_poly.pdbx_seq_one_letter_code
_entity_poly.pdbx_strand_id
1 'polypeptide(L)'
;MMERERIPQTILLSGPEGVGKATLARRFASAVLGGERKVEHDDLSLPANIAIIADREKWASDKRVDDPLLFASHPDFLTFPPDGPLRQISIQQMRLLKERAQFKPLNGKRRVFLIDRIDRANEQAANSLLKTLEEPPDHLIIFMTAENAYDLLPTIRSRAVPL
;
A
#
# COMPACT_ATOMS: atom_id res chain seq x y z
N MET A 1 3.80 -17.69 22.72
CA MET A 1 3.61 -17.34 22.29
C MET A 1 3.73 -16.68 21.54
N MET A 2 4.11 -16.17 21.63
CA MET A 2 4.30 -15.54 20.83
C MET A 2 4.47 -15.69 19.51
N GLU A 3 5.04 -16.59 19.14
CA GLU A 3 5.30 -16.78 17.74
C GLU A 3 4.05 -16.69 16.94
N ARG A 4 2.98 -17.08 17.52
CA ARG A 4 1.68 -16.84 16.88
C ARG A 4 1.44 -15.37 16.62
N GLU A 5 2.20 -14.56 17.29
CA GLU A 5 2.13 -13.13 17.08
C GLU A 5 3.06 -12.68 15.99
N ARG A 6 3.73 -13.63 15.36
CA ARG A 6 4.67 -13.30 14.30
C ARG A 6 3.96 -13.19 12.98
N ILE A 7 3.18 -12.14 12.87
CA ILE A 7 2.61 -11.80 11.60
C ILE A 7 3.75 -11.25 10.76
N PRO A 8 3.94 -11.73 9.53
CA PRO A 8 4.93 -11.13 8.65
C PRO A 8 4.65 -9.65 8.49
N GLN A 9 5.67 -8.83 8.52
CA GLN A 9 5.49 -7.40 8.40
C GLN A 9 5.35 -6.93 6.96
N THR A 10 5.83 -7.71 5.99
CA THR A 10 5.68 -7.39 4.58
C THR A 10 5.14 -8.60 3.85
N ILE A 11 3.97 -8.46 3.25
CA ILE A 11 3.25 -9.54 2.60
C ILE A 11 3.00 -9.17 1.15
N LEU A 12 3.34 -10.08 0.22
CA LEU A 12 3.10 -9.88 -1.19
C LEU A 12 1.99 -10.79 -1.68
N LEU A 13 0.94 -10.20 -2.23
CA LEU A 13 -0.16 -10.92 -2.86
C LEU A 13 -0.03 -10.76 -4.37
N SER A 14 0.18 -11.86 -5.09
CA SER A 14 0.31 -11.82 -6.54
C SER A 14 -0.73 -12.69 -7.22
N GLY A 15 -1.08 -12.32 -8.44
CA GLY A 15 -2.07 -13.03 -9.23
C GLY A 15 -2.80 -12.10 -10.17
N PRO A 16 -3.64 -12.66 -11.07
CA PRO A 16 -4.38 -11.85 -12.04
C PRO A 16 -5.26 -10.80 -11.38
N GLU A 17 -5.59 -9.75 -12.11
CA GLU A 17 -6.54 -8.77 -11.62
C GLU A 17 -7.89 -9.44 -11.37
N GLY A 18 -8.60 -8.92 -10.37
CA GLY A 18 -9.95 -9.40 -10.07
C GLY A 18 -10.03 -10.62 -9.18
N VAL A 19 -8.90 -11.18 -8.74
CA VAL A 19 -8.94 -12.35 -7.85
C VAL A 19 -9.12 -11.99 -6.37
N GLY A 20 -9.18 -10.69 -6.04
CA GLY A 20 -9.47 -10.26 -4.66
C GLY A 20 -8.27 -9.99 -3.79
N LYS A 21 -7.12 -9.66 -4.38
CA LYS A 21 -5.90 -9.36 -3.60
C LYS A 21 -6.10 -8.20 -2.64
N ALA A 22 -6.56 -7.07 -3.16
CA ALA A 22 -6.79 -5.89 -2.32
C ALA A 22 -7.92 -6.13 -1.32
N THR A 23 -8.93 -6.90 -1.71
CA THR A 23 -10.02 -7.28 -0.81
C THR A 23 -9.48 -8.06 0.38
N LEU A 24 -8.59 -9.01 0.14
CA LEU A 24 -7.97 -9.78 1.20
C LEU A 24 -7.18 -8.87 2.15
N ALA A 25 -6.41 -7.95 1.61
CA ALA A 25 -5.64 -7.02 2.43
C ALA A 25 -6.57 -6.16 3.31
N ARG A 26 -7.68 -5.66 2.75
CA ARG A 26 -8.64 -4.87 3.53
C ARG A 26 -9.31 -5.70 4.62
N ARG A 27 -9.67 -6.96 4.31
CA ARG A 27 -10.26 -7.84 5.31
C ARG A 27 -9.31 -8.10 6.45
N PHE A 28 -8.05 -8.33 6.13
CA PHE A 28 -7.02 -8.49 7.15
C PHE A 28 -6.91 -7.21 8.00
N ALA A 29 -6.84 -6.06 7.35
CA ALA A 29 -6.74 -4.78 8.05
C ALA A 29 -7.94 -4.58 8.99
N SER A 30 -9.13 -4.88 8.52
CA SER A 30 -10.34 -4.75 9.35
C SER A 30 -10.28 -5.66 10.57
N ALA A 31 -9.76 -6.88 10.40
CA ALA A 31 -9.64 -7.82 11.50
C ALA A 31 -8.64 -7.33 12.54
N VAL A 32 -7.55 -6.72 12.10
CA VAL A 32 -6.48 -6.27 13.00
C VAL A 32 -6.82 -4.92 13.64
N LEU A 33 -7.38 -4.01 12.86
CA LEU A 33 -7.56 -2.62 13.28
C LEU A 33 -8.97 -2.30 13.77
N GLY A 34 -9.96 -3.06 13.36
CA GLY A 34 -11.36 -2.68 13.52
C GLY A 34 -11.72 -1.60 12.50
N GLY A 35 -12.93 -1.04 12.61
CA GLY A 35 -13.35 0.02 11.72
C GLY A 35 -13.54 -0.43 10.29
N GLU A 36 -14.15 -1.58 10.08
CA GLU A 36 -14.36 -2.17 8.77
C GLU A 36 -14.95 -1.19 7.75
N ARG A 37 -15.94 -0.40 8.16
CA ARG A 37 -16.57 0.55 7.27
C ARG A 37 -15.58 1.57 6.72
N LYS A 38 -14.71 2.09 7.58
CA LYS A 38 -13.70 3.07 7.17
C LYS A 38 -12.65 2.41 6.26
N VAL A 39 -12.24 1.19 6.58
CA VAL A 39 -11.28 0.46 5.76
C VAL A 39 -11.85 0.22 4.36
N GLU A 40 -13.10 -0.27 4.28
CA GLU A 40 -13.72 -0.56 2.99
C GLU A 40 -14.06 0.70 2.20
N HIS A 41 -14.10 1.86 2.84
CA HIS A 41 -14.28 3.13 2.15
C HIS A 41 -13.13 3.43 1.20
N ASP A 42 -11.97 2.83 1.43
CA ASP A 42 -10.80 2.99 0.58
C ASP A 42 -10.70 1.94 -0.54
N ASP A 43 -11.74 1.15 -0.73
CA ASP A 43 -11.81 0.21 -1.85
C ASP A 43 -11.73 0.98 -3.17
N LEU A 44 -10.69 0.69 -3.95
CA LEU A 44 -10.41 1.43 -5.18
C LEU A 44 -11.46 1.19 -6.27
N SER A 45 -12.28 0.15 -6.15
CA SER A 45 -13.34 -0.13 -7.11
C SER A 45 -14.61 0.68 -6.86
N LEU A 46 -14.68 1.41 -5.74
CA LEU A 46 -15.85 2.24 -5.46
C LEU A 46 -15.89 3.42 -6.44
N PRO A 47 -17.08 3.80 -6.93
CA PRO A 47 -17.21 4.88 -7.92
C PRO A 47 -16.55 6.19 -7.49
N ALA A 48 -16.68 6.57 -6.22
CA ALA A 48 -16.07 7.82 -5.73
C ALA A 48 -14.55 7.78 -5.83
N ASN A 49 -13.96 6.63 -5.51
CA ASN A 49 -12.50 6.48 -5.55
C ASN A 49 -11.99 6.39 -6.98
N ILE A 50 -12.74 5.70 -7.85
CA ILE A 50 -12.43 5.68 -9.29
C ILE A 50 -12.43 7.11 -9.83
N ALA A 51 -13.40 7.92 -9.44
CA ALA A 51 -13.50 9.30 -9.92
C ALA A 51 -12.31 10.14 -9.46
N ILE A 52 -11.85 9.97 -8.22
CA ILE A 52 -10.69 10.68 -7.70
C ILE A 52 -9.45 10.34 -8.52
N ILE A 53 -9.23 9.06 -8.77
CA ILE A 53 -8.06 8.61 -9.53
C ILE A 53 -8.13 9.12 -10.97
N ALA A 54 -9.31 9.07 -11.59
CA ALA A 54 -9.50 9.54 -12.96
C ALA A 54 -9.26 11.05 -13.06
N ASP A 55 -9.71 11.82 -12.08
CA ASP A 55 -9.49 13.26 -12.06
C ASP A 55 -8.01 13.60 -12.01
N ARG A 56 -7.25 12.84 -11.24
CA ARG A 56 -5.82 13.08 -11.08
C ARG A 56 -5.02 12.83 -12.37
N GLU A 57 -5.56 12.09 -13.31
CA GLU A 57 -4.92 11.92 -14.60
C GLU A 57 -4.77 13.23 -15.35
N LYS A 58 -5.65 14.18 -15.06
CA LYS A 58 -5.65 15.49 -15.70
C LYS A 58 -4.76 16.51 -14.98
N TRP A 59 -4.26 16.18 -13.80
CA TRP A 59 -3.44 17.11 -13.03
C TRP A 59 -2.08 17.30 -13.71
N ALA A 60 -1.53 18.51 -13.59
CA ALA A 60 -0.15 18.73 -13.97
C ALA A 60 0.78 17.90 -13.09
N SER A 61 1.92 17.54 -13.66
CA SER A 61 2.89 16.69 -12.95
C SER A 61 3.33 17.29 -11.63
N ASP A 62 3.61 18.59 -11.60
CA ASP A 62 4.07 19.27 -10.39
C ASP A 62 2.99 19.25 -9.30
N LYS A 63 1.72 19.35 -9.69
CA LYS A 63 0.64 19.27 -8.70
C LYS A 63 0.59 17.88 -8.06
N ARG A 64 0.80 16.84 -8.86
CA ARG A 64 0.81 15.47 -8.31
C ARG A 64 2.00 15.25 -7.38
N VAL A 65 3.14 15.83 -7.72
CA VAL A 65 4.34 15.75 -6.87
C VAL A 65 4.09 16.40 -5.51
N ASP A 66 3.41 17.54 -5.51
CA ASP A 66 3.13 18.28 -4.27
C ASP A 66 2.04 17.63 -3.42
N ASP A 67 1.22 16.79 -4.02
CA ASP A 67 0.09 16.14 -3.34
C ASP A 67 0.01 14.66 -3.77
N PRO A 68 0.92 13.82 -3.25
CA PRO A 68 0.92 12.40 -3.61
C PRO A 68 -0.36 11.70 -3.20
N LEU A 69 -0.84 10.79 -4.05
CA LEU A 69 -2.11 10.13 -3.83
C LEU A 69 -2.01 9.07 -2.73
N LEU A 70 -2.92 9.18 -1.78
CA LEU A 70 -3.15 8.11 -0.81
C LEU A 70 -4.60 8.18 -0.34
N PHE A 71 -5.15 7.05 0.06
CA PHE A 71 -6.45 6.97 0.69
C PHE A 71 -6.25 6.57 2.16
N ALA A 72 -6.89 7.28 3.07
CA ALA A 72 -6.69 7.08 4.50
C ALA A 72 -7.97 7.41 5.28
N SER A 73 -9.08 6.77 4.92
CA SER A 73 -10.34 6.96 5.66
C SER A 73 -10.25 6.41 7.08
N HIS A 74 -9.49 5.34 7.28
CA HIS A 74 -9.16 4.86 8.62
C HIS A 74 -7.77 5.41 8.99
N PRO A 75 -7.59 5.95 10.20
CA PRO A 75 -6.34 6.61 10.56
C PRO A 75 -5.11 5.67 10.54
N ASP A 76 -5.33 4.37 10.73
CA ASP A 76 -4.23 3.41 10.78
C ASP A 76 -4.19 2.47 9.58
N PHE A 77 -5.00 2.73 8.54
CA PHE A 77 -4.96 1.97 7.30
C PHE A 77 -4.79 2.93 6.12
N LEU A 78 -3.66 2.83 5.43
CA LEU A 78 -3.34 3.70 4.29
C LEU A 78 -3.22 2.88 3.01
N THR A 79 -3.81 3.37 1.92
CA THR A 79 -3.74 2.73 0.60
C THR A 79 -3.04 3.65 -0.39
N PHE A 80 -2.01 3.13 -1.05
CA PHE A 80 -1.24 3.83 -2.07
C PHE A 80 -1.49 3.19 -3.43
N PRO A 81 -2.37 3.76 -4.26
CA PRO A 81 -2.67 3.20 -5.58
C PRO A 81 -1.83 3.84 -6.67
N PRO A 82 -1.78 3.25 -7.87
CA PRO A 82 -1.17 3.93 -9.02
C PRO A 82 -1.85 5.26 -9.30
N ASP A 83 -1.05 6.23 -9.74
CA ASP A 83 -1.48 7.63 -9.90
C ASP A 83 -1.06 8.18 -11.26
N GLY A 84 -1.78 9.19 -11.71
CA GLY A 84 -1.46 9.93 -12.92
C GLY A 84 -1.87 9.22 -14.22
N PRO A 85 -1.58 9.85 -15.35
CA PRO A 85 -2.02 9.32 -16.64
C PRO A 85 -1.39 7.98 -17.01
N LEU A 86 -0.20 7.70 -16.51
CA LEU A 86 0.48 6.43 -16.75
C LEU A 86 0.18 5.38 -15.68
N ARG A 87 -0.60 5.73 -14.67
CA ARG A 87 -0.98 4.84 -13.57
C ARG A 87 0.25 4.15 -12.97
N GLN A 88 1.11 4.95 -12.38
CA GLN A 88 2.34 4.47 -11.76
C GLN A 88 2.38 4.80 -10.28
N ILE A 89 3.04 3.94 -9.51
CA ILE A 89 3.37 4.25 -8.12
C ILE A 89 4.58 5.18 -8.17
N SER A 90 4.43 6.40 -7.66
CA SER A 90 5.47 7.42 -7.76
C SER A 90 6.44 7.36 -6.60
N ILE A 91 7.63 7.93 -6.81
CA ILE A 91 8.61 8.05 -5.73
C ILE A 91 8.07 8.94 -4.60
N GLN A 92 7.25 9.94 -4.94
CA GLN A 92 6.66 10.81 -3.93
C GLN A 92 5.69 10.06 -3.05
N GLN A 93 4.91 9.12 -3.62
CA GLN A 93 4.05 8.25 -2.82
C GLN A 93 4.88 7.39 -1.87
N MET A 94 5.98 6.84 -2.35
CA MET A 94 6.84 5.99 -1.52
C MET A 94 7.56 6.80 -0.43
N ARG A 95 7.92 8.03 -0.72
CA ARG A 95 8.48 8.93 0.30
C ARG A 95 7.44 9.28 1.36
N LEU A 96 6.21 9.51 0.94
CA LEU A 96 5.11 9.75 1.88
C LEU A 96 4.86 8.51 2.75
N LEU A 97 4.91 7.34 2.16
CA LEU A 97 4.77 6.09 2.90
C LEU A 97 5.84 5.98 3.99
N LYS A 98 7.09 6.29 3.63
CA LYS A 98 8.19 6.23 4.59
C LYS A 98 7.98 7.21 5.74
N GLU A 99 7.51 8.40 5.43
CA GLU A 99 7.21 9.41 6.44
C GLU A 99 6.11 8.93 7.38
N ARG A 100 5.00 8.43 6.81
CA ARG A 100 3.86 7.98 7.61
C ARG A 100 4.20 6.73 8.41
N ALA A 101 5.11 5.91 7.93
CA ALA A 101 5.53 4.70 8.63
C ALA A 101 6.15 4.99 10.00
N GLN A 102 6.73 6.17 10.18
CA GLN A 102 7.36 6.55 11.43
C GLN A 102 6.36 6.91 12.52
N PHE A 103 5.12 7.20 12.16
CA PHE A 103 4.11 7.59 13.13
C PHE A 103 3.50 6.35 13.78
N LYS A 104 3.32 6.42 15.10
CA LYS A 104 2.70 5.33 15.85
C LYS A 104 1.22 5.23 15.54
N PRO A 105 0.62 4.05 15.78
CA PRO A 105 -0.82 3.89 15.59
C PRO A 105 -1.62 4.88 16.44
N LEU A 106 -2.72 5.36 15.89
CA LEU A 106 -3.59 6.31 16.60
C LEU A 106 -4.61 5.61 17.47
N ASN A 107 -5.12 4.46 17.04
CA ASN A 107 -6.23 3.79 17.71
C ASN A 107 -5.92 2.40 18.23
N GLY A 108 -4.74 1.87 18.01
CA GLY A 108 -4.42 0.51 18.41
C GLY A 108 -2.94 0.29 18.48
N LYS A 109 -2.55 -0.95 18.23
CA LYS A 109 -1.14 -1.35 18.33
C LYS A 109 -0.47 -1.49 16.98
N ARG A 110 -1.23 -1.41 15.90
CA ARG A 110 -0.72 -1.69 14.56
C ARG A 110 -1.20 -0.67 13.56
N ARG A 111 -0.41 -0.52 12.50
CA ARG A 111 -0.80 0.19 11.30
C ARG A 111 -0.68 -0.78 10.14
N VAL A 112 -1.56 -0.65 9.14
CA VAL A 112 -1.53 -1.49 7.95
C VAL A 112 -1.48 -0.58 6.73
N PHE A 113 -0.48 -0.76 5.89
CA PHE A 113 -0.36 -0.03 4.62
C PHE A 113 -0.56 -1.00 3.48
N LEU A 114 -1.26 -0.56 2.46
CA LEU A 114 -1.48 -1.34 1.24
C LEU A 114 -0.89 -0.56 0.07
N ILE A 115 0.08 -1.15 -0.62
CA ILE A 115 0.57 -0.63 -1.90
C ILE A 115 -0.10 -1.47 -2.98
N ASP A 116 -1.07 -0.89 -3.65
CA ASP A 116 -1.80 -1.61 -4.69
C ASP A 116 -1.04 -1.49 -6.00
N ARG A 117 -0.61 -2.64 -6.52
CA ARG A 117 0.16 -2.72 -7.76
C ARG A 117 1.56 -2.14 -7.61
N ILE A 118 2.35 -2.71 -6.70
CA ILE A 118 3.76 -2.33 -6.56
C ILE A 118 4.54 -2.58 -7.86
N ASP A 119 4.05 -3.46 -8.72
CA ASP A 119 4.63 -3.70 -10.04
C ASP A 119 4.46 -2.50 -10.99
N ARG A 120 3.68 -1.49 -10.59
CA ARG A 120 3.57 -0.23 -11.32
C ARG A 120 4.55 0.82 -10.82
N ALA A 121 5.42 0.49 -9.89
CA ALA A 121 6.47 1.39 -9.44
C ALA A 121 7.67 1.27 -10.38
N ASN A 122 8.28 2.43 -10.74
CA ASN A 122 9.53 2.38 -11.45
C ASN A 122 10.65 1.99 -10.47
N GLU A 123 11.84 1.77 -11.02
CA GLU A 123 12.98 1.32 -10.21
C GLU A 123 13.30 2.29 -9.08
N GLN A 124 13.23 3.59 -9.35
CA GLN A 124 13.53 4.61 -8.36
C GLN A 124 12.55 4.58 -7.19
N ALA A 125 11.26 4.48 -7.49
CA ALA A 125 10.22 4.39 -6.46
C ALA A 125 10.38 3.11 -5.64
N ALA A 126 10.60 1.98 -6.31
CA ALA A 126 10.78 0.70 -5.65
C ALA A 126 12.02 0.72 -4.74
N ASN A 127 13.13 1.27 -5.23
CA ASN A 127 14.35 1.35 -4.43
C ASN A 127 14.18 2.23 -3.19
N SER A 128 13.39 3.30 -3.29
CA SER A 128 13.17 4.17 -2.14
C SER A 128 12.44 3.46 -1.00
N LEU A 129 11.72 2.38 -1.32
CA LEU A 129 10.96 1.61 -0.35
C LEU A 129 11.81 0.57 0.38
N LEU A 130 12.94 0.17 -0.20
CA LEU A 130 13.70 -0.99 0.28
C LEU A 130 14.09 -0.91 1.74
N LYS A 131 14.54 0.25 2.21
CA LYS A 131 14.97 0.36 3.59
C LYS A 131 13.83 0.11 4.57
N THR A 132 12.64 0.61 4.24
CA THR A 132 11.46 0.36 5.08
C THR A 132 11.10 -1.11 5.08
N LEU A 133 11.27 -1.80 3.95
CA LEU A 133 10.99 -3.24 3.89
C LEU A 133 12.02 -4.07 4.64
N GLU A 134 13.27 -3.60 4.71
CA GLU A 134 14.33 -4.28 5.44
C GLU A 134 14.13 -4.16 6.94
N GLU A 135 13.77 -2.97 7.40
CA GLU A 135 13.67 -2.66 8.82
C GLU A 135 12.37 -1.92 9.10
N PRO A 136 11.20 -2.60 8.92
CA PRO A 136 9.94 -1.92 9.16
C PRO A 136 9.75 -1.65 10.66
N PRO A 137 9.10 -0.53 11.02
CA PRO A 137 8.73 -0.31 12.42
C PRO A 137 7.89 -1.47 12.95
N ASP A 138 8.03 -1.79 14.22
CA ASP A 138 7.36 -2.96 14.81
C ASP A 138 5.84 -2.92 14.67
N HIS A 139 5.26 -1.74 14.64
CA HIS A 139 3.80 -1.58 14.57
C HIS A 139 3.25 -1.70 13.14
N LEU A 140 4.11 -1.77 12.13
CA LEU A 140 3.69 -1.64 10.73
C LEU A 140 3.61 -2.99 10.03
N ILE A 141 2.51 -3.20 9.31
CA ILE A 141 2.34 -4.31 8.40
C ILE A 141 2.11 -3.71 7.01
N ILE A 142 2.86 -4.16 6.03
CA ILE A 142 2.75 -3.68 4.65
C ILE A 142 2.25 -4.81 3.76
N PHE A 143 1.14 -4.56 3.08
CA PHE A 143 0.67 -5.42 1.99
C PHE A 143 1.06 -4.79 0.67
N MET A 144 1.56 -5.60 -0.24
CA MET A 144 1.80 -5.20 -1.61
C MET A 144 1.05 -6.15 -2.53
N THR A 145 0.46 -5.64 -3.59
CA THR A 145 -0.14 -6.50 -4.61
C THR A 145 0.64 -6.35 -5.91
N ALA A 146 0.60 -7.39 -6.72
CA ALA A 146 1.23 -7.40 -8.04
C ALA A 146 0.50 -8.40 -8.92
N GLU A 147 0.48 -8.16 -10.22
CA GLU A 147 -0.10 -9.11 -11.14
C GLU A 147 0.79 -10.35 -11.27
N ASN A 148 2.10 -10.13 -11.38
CA ASN A 148 3.09 -11.19 -11.45
C ASN A 148 4.30 -10.79 -10.59
N ALA A 149 4.59 -11.61 -9.57
CA ALA A 149 5.69 -11.33 -8.66
C ALA A 149 7.04 -11.25 -9.36
N TYR A 150 7.20 -11.96 -10.47
CA TYR A 150 8.48 -11.98 -11.19
C TYR A 150 8.75 -10.69 -11.95
N ASP A 151 7.75 -9.82 -12.09
CA ASP A 151 7.94 -8.49 -12.68
C ASP A 151 8.55 -7.50 -11.69
N LEU A 152 8.68 -7.90 -10.43
CA LEU A 152 9.23 -7.04 -9.39
C LEU A 152 10.75 -7.17 -9.34
N LEU A 153 11.40 -6.11 -8.83
CA LEU A 153 12.82 -6.19 -8.53
C LEU A 153 13.06 -7.36 -7.56
N PRO A 154 14.09 -8.17 -7.79
CA PRO A 154 14.41 -9.25 -6.84
C PRO A 154 14.59 -8.78 -5.42
N THR A 155 15.09 -7.56 -5.23
CA THR A 155 15.28 -6.97 -3.90
C THR A 155 13.95 -6.72 -3.19
N ILE A 156 12.89 -6.39 -3.92
CA ILE A 156 11.55 -6.26 -3.35
C ILE A 156 11.01 -7.64 -2.98
N ARG A 157 11.09 -8.60 -3.92
CA ARG A 157 10.56 -9.95 -3.69
C ARG A 157 11.20 -10.63 -2.48
N SER A 158 12.51 -10.46 -2.33
CA SER A 158 13.24 -11.14 -1.25
C SER A 158 12.89 -10.62 0.14
N ARG A 159 12.24 -9.45 0.22
CA ARG A 159 11.89 -8.83 1.50
C ARG A 159 10.42 -8.99 1.86
N ALA A 160 9.66 -9.73 1.06
CA ALA A 160 8.25 -9.94 1.30
C ALA A 160 7.94 -11.42 1.41
N VAL A 161 6.95 -11.75 2.24
CA VAL A 161 6.43 -13.12 2.33
C VAL A 161 5.34 -13.27 1.28
N PRO A 162 5.50 -14.20 0.33
CA PRO A 162 4.46 -14.39 -0.70
C PRO A 162 3.28 -15.17 -0.15
N LEU A 163 2.11 -14.79 -0.61
CA LEU A 163 0.88 -15.53 -0.31
C LEU A 163 0.11 -15.84 -1.60
#